data_aef7e762f50127892712a8d314e539da
#
_entry.id   aef7e762f50127892712a8d314e539da
#
_cell.length_a   1.000
_cell.length_b   1.000
_cell.length_c   1.000
_cell.angle_alpha   90.00
_cell.angle_beta   90.00
_cell.angle_gamma   90.00
#
_symmetry.space_group_name_H-M   'P 1'
#
loop_
_entity.id
_entity.type
_entity.pdbx_description
1 polymer ?
#
loop_
_entity_poly.entity_id
_entity_poly.type
_entity_poly.pdbx_seq_one_letter_code
_entity_poly.pdbx_strand_id
1 'polypeptide(L)'
;MSKLGIFMADGCEEIEGLTVVDLVRRAGIEIEMISVSGEKTVTGSHKIAFQTDVSKADADFASYDGIVLPGGMPGTTHLMEDDTVNRVIKEFATSGKLVAAICAAPSVLGNAGLLVGKKATCYPG
;
A
#
# COMPACT_ATOMS: atom_id res chain seq x y z
N MET A 1 13.01 13.07 -10.01
CA MET A 1 12.95 11.60 -9.86
C MET A 1 11.73 11.22 -9.06
N SER A 2 11.02 10.18 -9.52
CA SER A 2 9.84 9.70 -8.82
C SER A 2 10.24 8.75 -7.71
N LYS A 3 9.53 8.84 -6.59
CA LYS A 3 9.67 7.94 -5.46
C LYS A 3 8.30 7.48 -5.01
N LEU A 4 8.13 6.16 -4.86
CA LEU A 4 6.88 5.55 -4.44
C LEU A 4 7.03 4.93 -3.06
N GLY A 5 5.91 4.84 -2.35
CA GLY A 5 5.78 4.04 -1.16
C GLY A 5 4.76 2.93 -1.38
N ILE A 6 4.93 1.80 -0.73
CA ILE A 6 3.95 0.72 -0.75
C ILE A 6 3.72 0.25 0.69
N PHE A 7 2.47 0.23 1.11
CA PHE A 7 2.10 -0.24 2.44
C PHE A 7 2.09 -1.76 2.50
N MET A 8 2.88 -2.31 3.40
CA MET A 8 2.93 -3.77 3.63
C MET A 8 2.39 -4.07 5.02
N ALA A 9 1.22 -4.70 5.07
CA ALA A 9 0.59 -5.14 6.31
C ALA A 9 0.69 -6.66 6.45
N ASP A 10 0.69 -7.15 7.69
CA ASP A 10 0.60 -8.58 7.92
C ASP A 10 -0.66 -9.15 7.27
N GLY A 11 -0.52 -10.27 6.58
CA GLY A 11 -1.58 -10.87 5.80
C GLY A 11 -1.76 -10.31 4.40
N CYS A 12 -0.84 -9.46 3.92
CA CYS A 12 -0.87 -8.99 2.54
C CYS A 12 -0.54 -10.13 1.57
N GLU A 13 -0.98 -9.99 0.32
CA GLU A 13 -0.63 -10.95 -0.72
C GLU A 13 0.80 -10.68 -1.17
N GLU A 14 1.70 -11.63 -0.91
CA GLU A 14 3.13 -11.47 -1.18
C GLU A 14 3.41 -11.13 -2.65
N ILE A 15 2.76 -11.86 -3.55
CA ILE A 15 3.04 -11.69 -4.98
C ILE A 15 2.60 -10.32 -5.48
N GLU A 16 1.50 -9.77 -4.97
CA GLU A 16 1.01 -8.46 -5.38
C GLU A 16 1.91 -7.35 -4.87
N GLY A 17 2.37 -7.45 -3.64
CA GLY A 17 3.26 -6.44 -3.06
C GLY A 17 4.67 -6.52 -3.63
N LEU A 18 5.29 -7.69 -3.56
CA LEU A 18 6.69 -7.85 -3.95
C LEU A 18 6.91 -7.75 -5.46
N THR A 19 5.94 -8.15 -6.28
CA THR A 19 6.04 -7.99 -7.73
C THR A 19 6.10 -6.51 -8.11
N VAL A 20 5.27 -5.68 -7.48
CA VAL A 20 5.30 -4.23 -7.72
C VAL A 20 6.67 -3.66 -7.35
N VAL A 21 7.18 -4.03 -6.17
CA VAL A 21 8.50 -3.56 -5.72
C VAL A 21 9.59 -3.98 -6.70
N ASP A 22 9.61 -5.24 -7.11
CA ASP A 22 10.61 -5.76 -8.03
C ASP A 22 10.57 -5.05 -9.39
N LEU A 23 9.38 -4.94 -9.99
CA LEU A 23 9.24 -4.33 -11.31
C LEU A 23 9.56 -2.84 -11.29
N VAL A 24 9.14 -2.12 -10.25
CA VAL A 24 9.43 -0.69 -10.12
C VAL A 24 10.93 -0.45 -9.97
N ARG A 25 11.62 -1.27 -9.17
CA ARG A 25 13.08 -1.19 -9.01
C ARG A 25 13.82 -1.54 -10.29
N ARG A 26 13.34 -2.53 -11.05
CA ARG A 26 13.90 -2.87 -12.36
C ARG A 26 13.76 -1.73 -13.36
N ALA A 27 12.71 -0.94 -13.24
CA ALA A 27 12.49 0.25 -14.08
C ALA A 27 13.35 1.45 -13.66
N GLY A 28 14.14 1.33 -12.61
CA GLY A 28 14.99 2.41 -12.11
C GLY A 28 14.23 3.44 -11.28
N ILE A 29 13.04 3.12 -10.81
CA ILE A 29 12.22 4.01 -9.98
C ILE A 29 12.39 3.60 -8.52
N GLU A 30 12.57 4.58 -7.64
CA GLU A 30 12.71 4.33 -6.21
C GLU A 30 11.37 3.95 -5.60
N ILE A 31 11.35 2.89 -4.79
CA ILE A 31 10.17 2.49 -4.02
C ILE A 31 10.59 1.96 -2.66
N GLU A 32 9.90 2.38 -1.62
CA GLU A 32 10.11 1.90 -0.25
C GLU A 32 8.93 1.08 0.22
N MET A 33 9.23 -0.08 0.81
CA MET A 33 8.24 -0.90 1.51
C MET A 33 8.04 -0.35 2.92
N ILE A 34 6.81 0.00 3.25
CA ILE A 34 6.43 0.63 4.51
C ILE A 34 5.64 -0.36 5.35
N SER A 35 6.20 -0.74 6.49
CA SER A 35 5.52 -1.64 7.42
C SER A 35 4.40 -0.91 8.16
N VAL A 36 3.22 -1.52 8.21
CA VAL A 36 2.04 -0.97 8.90
C VAL A 36 1.97 -1.44 10.36
N SER A 37 2.53 -2.60 10.67
CA SER A 37 2.42 -3.21 12.01
C SER A 37 3.31 -2.57 13.08
N GLY A 38 4.28 -1.77 12.69
CA GLY A 38 5.30 -1.25 13.61
C GLY A 38 6.58 -2.09 13.65
N GLU A 39 6.52 -3.33 13.20
CA GLU A 39 7.69 -4.19 13.03
C GLU A 39 8.17 -4.13 11.60
N LYS A 40 9.48 -4.10 11.37
CA LYS A 40 10.02 -4.09 10.00
C LYS A 40 9.76 -5.38 9.25
N THR A 41 9.68 -6.49 9.94
CA THR A 41 9.35 -7.77 9.34
C THR A 41 7.84 -7.89 9.19
N VAL A 42 7.40 -8.22 7.97
CA VAL A 42 5.99 -8.43 7.62
C VAL A 42 5.82 -9.86 7.15
N THR A 43 4.75 -10.51 7.58
CA THR A 43 4.42 -11.86 7.14
C THR A 43 3.15 -11.81 6.30
N GLY A 44 3.25 -12.25 5.05
CA GLY A 44 2.12 -12.24 4.12
C GLY A 44 1.10 -13.33 4.39
N SER A 45 0.03 -13.35 3.59
CA SER A 45 -1.08 -14.29 3.73
C SER A 45 -0.67 -15.75 3.50
N HIS A 46 0.44 -15.98 2.83
CA HIS A 46 1.00 -17.31 2.57
C HIS A 46 2.17 -17.64 3.51
N LYS A 47 2.28 -16.91 4.63
CA LYS A 47 3.28 -17.13 5.69
C LYS A 47 4.71 -16.93 5.24
N ILE A 48 4.91 -16.12 4.21
CA ILE A 48 6.25 -15.71 3.77
C ILE A 48 6.59 -14.42 4.49
N ALA A 49 7.65 -14.45 5.30
CA ALA A 49 8.13 -13.29 6.01
C ALA A 49 9.17 -12.55 5.18
N PHE A 50 9.08 -11.24 5.15
CA PHE A 50 10.06 -10.41 4.45
C PHE A 50 10.30 -9.13 5.24
N GLN A 51 11.44 -8.50 4.99
CA GLN A 51 11.78 -7.25 5.65
C GLN A 51 11.37 -6.06 4.80
N THR A 52 10.71 -5.10 5.43
CA THR A 52 10.39 -3.82 4.82
C THR A 52 11.57 -2.85 4.97
N ASP A 53 11.50 -1.74 4.24
CA ASP A 53 12.57 -0.74 4.28
C ASP A 53 12.41 0.20 5.47
N VAL A 54 11.17 0.53 5.84
CA VAL A 54 10.87 1.52 6.87
C VAL A 54 9.52 1.20 7.52
N SER A 55 9.34 1.58 8.78
CA SER A 55 8.02 1.51 9.43
C SER A 55 7.19 2.74 9.08
N LYS A 56 5.87 2.65 9.24
CA LYS A 56 4.98 3.79 8.99
C LYS A 56 5.31 4.99 9.87
N ALA A 57 5.84 4.75 11.07
CA ALA A 57 6.21 5.81 12.00
C ALA A 57 7.43 6.60 11.51
N ASP A 58 8.34 5.94 10.79
CA ASP A 58 9.58 6.54 10.33
C ASP A 58 9.55 6.96 8.86
N ALA A 59 8.50 6.59 8.13
CA ALA A 59 8.40 6.93 6.71
C ALA A 59 8.21 8.44 6.50
N ASP A 60 8.94 8.98 5.54
CA ASP A 60 8.77 10.38 5.12
C ASP A 60 7.76 10.44 3.97
N PHE A 61 6.48 10.50 4.31
CA PHE A 61 5.40 10.48 3.33
C PHE A 61 5.43 11.67 2.37
N ALA A 62 5.99 12.80 2.80
CA ALA A 62 6.11 13.97 1.93
C ALA A 62 7.07 13.73 0.76
N SER A 63 7.99 12.77 0.90
CA SER A 63 8.97 12.45 -0.16
C SER A 63 8.41 11.57 -1.26
N TYR A 64 7.24 10.94 -1.06
CA TYR A 64 6.67 10.05 -2.05
C TYR A 64 5.80 10.80 -3.05
N ASP A 65 5.88 10.40 -4.31
CA ASP A 65 5.03 10.90 -5.39
C ASP A 65 3.78 10.03 -5.58
N GLY A 66 3.77 8.86 -4.98
CA GLY A 66 2.64 7.95 -5.04
C GLY A 66 2.70 6.91 -3.94
N ILE A 67 1.56 6.29 -3.70
CA ILE A 67 1.40 5.24 -2.71
C ILE A 67 0.65 4.06 -3.33
N VAL A 68 1.07 2.85 -2.97
CA VAL A 68 0.50 1.61 -3.51
C VAL A 68 -0.03 0.75 -2.37
N LEU A 69 -1.18 0.14 -2.58
CA LEU A 69 -1.81 -0.77 -1.62
C LEU A 69 -1.97 -2.16 -2.26
N PRO A 70 -1.20 -3.17 -1.83
CA PRO A 70 -1.42 -4.54 -2.26
C PRO A 70 -2.64 -5.13 -1.58
N GLY A 71 -3.20 -6.19 -2.16
CA GLY A 71 -4.35 -6.89 -1.60
C GLY A 71 -3.96 -8.00 -0.63
N GLY A 72 -4.79 -9.02 -0.60
CA GLY A 72 -4.67 -10.14 0.34
C GLY A 72 -5.47 -9.91 1.61
N MET A 73 -5.84 -11.01 2.26
CA MET A 73 -6.57 -10.97 3.53
C MET A 73 -5.78 -11.73 4.58
N PRO A 74 -5.70 -11.26 5.80
CA PRO A 74 -6.35 -10.06 6.35
C PRO A 74 -5.60 -8.74 6.10
N GLY A 75 -4.58 -8.72 5.24
CA GLY A 75 -3.78 -7.52 4.98
C GLY A 75 -4.64 -6.31 4.61
N THR A 76 -5.61 -6.49 3.70
CA THR A 76 -6.53 -5.42 3.30
C THR A 76 -7.32 -4.87 4.49
N THR A 77 -7.78 -5.75 5.39
CA THR A 77 -8.49 -5.34 6.60
C THR A 77 -7.57 -4.50 7.49
N HIS A 78 -6.32 -4.90 7.65
CA HIS A 78 -5.35 -4.13 8.44
C HIS A 78 -5.11 -2.75 7.84
N LEU A 79 -5.03 -2.64 6.51
CA LEU A 79 -4.90 -1.34 5.84
C LEU A 79 -6.14 -0.48 6.07
N MET A 80 -7.32 -1.08 5.96
CA MET A 80 -8.58 -0.36 6.11
C MET A 80 -8.76 0.21 7.53
N GLU A 81 -8.27 -0.50 8.52
CA GLU A 81 -8.39 -0.11 9.93
C GLU A 81 -7.27 0.81 10.41
N ASP A 82 -6.23 1.01 9.63
CA ASP A 82 -5.06 1.77 10.06
C ASP A 82 -5.25 3.27 9.81
N ASP A 83 -5.10 4.06 10.88
CA ASP A 83 -5.30 5.52 10.79
C ASP A 83 -4.27 6.20 9.89
N THR A 84 -3.01 5.76 9.93
CA THR A 84 -1.95 6.32 9.08
C THR A 84 -2.25 6.07 7.61
N VAL A 85 -2.64 4.84 7.27
CA VAL A 85 -3.00 4.51 5.88
C VAL A 85 -4.14 5.40 5.40
N ASN A 86 -5.21 5.49 6.18
CA ASN A 86 -6.38 6.30 5.80
C ASN A 86 -6.02 7.78 5.63
N ARG A 87 -5.21 8.32 6.51
CA ARG A 87 -4.76 9.71 6.40
C ARG A 87 -3.92 9.93 5.15
N VAL A 88 -2.96 9.06 4.90
CA VAL A 88 -2.03 9.20 3.77
C VAL A 88 -2.75 9.09 2.43
N ILE A 89 -3.64 8.10 2.25
CA ILE A 89 -4.36 7.96 0.98
C ILE A 89 -5.24 9.17 0.68
N LYS A 90 -5.87 9.75 1.70
CA LYS A 90 -6.66 10.97 1.53
C LYS A 90 -5.80 12.17 1.17
N GLU A 91 -4.67 12.35 1.85
CA GLU A 91 -3.74 13.44 1.55
C GLU A 91 -3.19 13.33 0.13
N PHE A 92 -2.80 12.12 -0.29
CA PHE A 92 -2.26 11.89 -1.63
C PHE A 92 -3.30 12.14 -2.70
N ALA A 93 -4.52 11.64 -2.51
CA ALA A 93 -5.62 11.87 -3.45
C ALA A 93 -5.94 13.36 -3.59
N THR A 94 -5.98 14.08 -2.47
CA THR A 94 -6.30 15.51 -2.47
C THR A 94 -5.20 16.34 -3.11
N SER A 95 -3.94 15.96 -2.93
CA SER A 95 -2.80 16.70 -3.51
C SER A 95 -2.47 16.30 -4.96
N GLY A 96 -3.24 15.40 -5.56
CA GLY A 96 -3.02 14.97 -6.94
C GLY A 96 -1.89 13.96 -7.11
N LYS A 97 -1.40 13.37 -6.04
CA LYS A 97 -0.40 12.31 -6.10
C LYS A 97 -1.05 10.98 -6.49
N LEU A 98 -0.23 10.04 -6.99
CA LEU A 98 -0.70 8.72 -7.38
C LEU A 98 -1.16 7.92 -6.17
N VAL A 99 -2.34 7.30 -6.28
CA VAL A 99 -2.83 6.30 -5.33
C VAL A 99 -3.25 5.08 -6.13
N ALA A 100 -2.62 3.95 -5.87
CA ALA A 100 -2.87 2.70 -6.60
C ALA A 100 -3.21 1.59 -5.61
N ALA A 101 -4.12 0.72 -6.01
CA ALA A 101 -4.54 -0.43 -5.21
C ALA A 101 -4.93 -1.59 -6.12
N ILE A 102 -4.71 -2.82 -5.64
CA ILE A 102 -4.97 -4.01 -6.44
C ILE A 102 -5.74 -5.05 -5.62
N CYS A 103 -6.48 -5.90 -6.32
CA CYS A 103 -7.20 -7.07 -5.80
C CYS A 103 -8.26 -6.65 -4.79
N ALA A 104 -8.09 -6.97 -3.51
CA ALA A 104 -9.05 -6.56 -2.47
C ALA A 104 -8.83 -5.12 -1.99
N ALA A 105 -7.64 -4.56 -2.20
CA ALA A 105 -7.26 -3.26 -1.64
C ALA A 105 -8.02 -2.05 -2.19
N PRO A 106 -8.59 -2.04 -3.42
CA PRO A 106 -9.46 -0.93 -3.81
C PRO A 106 -10.61 -0.66 -2.85
N SER A 107 -11.04 -1.66 -2.08
CA SER A 107 -12.05 -1.46 -1.04
C SER A 107 -11.60 -0.49 0.06
N VAL A 108 -10.29 -0.39 0.30
CA VAL A 108 -9.73 0.60 1.25
C VAL A 108 -10.00 2.01 0.73
N LEU A 109 -9.79 2.22 -0.57
CA LEU A 109 -10.05 3.52 -1.22
C LEU A 109 -11.54 3.84 -1.21
N GLY A 110 -12.39 2.84 -1.49
CA GLY A 110 -13.84 3.00 -1.47
C GLY A 110 -14.36 3.35 -0.08
N ASN A 111 -13.84 2.66 0.94
CA ASN A 111 -14.20 2.92 2.34
C ASN A 111 -13.79 4.34 2.78
N ALA A 112 -12.74 4.88 2.22
CA ALA A 112 -12.28 6.25 2.49
C ALA A 112 -13.03 7.31 1.69
N GLY A 113 -13.98 6.92 0.82
CA GLY A 113 -14.76 7.85 0.00
C GLY A 113 -14.04 8.36 -1.24
N LEU A 114 -12.93 7.75 -1.63
CA LEU A 114 -12.09 8.25 -2.72
C LEU A 114 -12.53 7.80 -4.11
N LEU A 115 -13.45 6.84 -4.20
CA LEU A 115 -13.88 6.27 -5.48
C LEU A 115 -15.22 6.82 -5.99
N VAL A 116 -15.82 7.75 -5.29
CA VAL A 116 -17.09 8.37 -5.71
C VAL A 116 -16.91 9.01 -7.07
N GLY A 117 -17.78 8.66 -8.03
CA GLY A 117 -17.74 9.19 -9.39
C GLY A 117 -16.62 8.60 -10.26
N LYS A 118 -15.90 7.58 -9.79
CA LYS A 118 -14.82 6.95 -10.53
C LYS A 118 -15.20 5.53 -10.94
N LYS A 119 -14.64 5.08 -12.06
CA LYS A 119 -14.75 3.68 -12.47
C LYS A 119 -13.71 2.86 -11.70
N ALA A 120 -14.16 1.88 -10.94
CA ALA A 120 -13.27 1.06 -10.13
C ALA A 120 -13.81 -0.36 -10.03
N THR A 121 -12.93 -1.30 -9.71
CA THR A 121 -13.27 -2.69 -9.46
C THR A 121 -12.35 -3.23 -8.38
N CYS A 122 -12.73 -4.34 -7.79
CA CYS A 122 -11.89 -5.04 -6.82
C CYS A 122 -12.24 -6.53 -6.82
N TYR A 123 -11.49 -7.30 -6.03
CA TYR A 123 -11.81 -8.71 -5.83
C TYR A 123 -13.23 -8.82 -5.25
N PRO A 124 -14.08 -9.75 -5.78
CA PRO A 124 -15.47 -9.89 -5.31
C PRO A 124 -15.58 -10.29 -3.84
N GLY A 125 -16.63 -9.76 -3.17
CA GLY A 125 -16.90 -10.09 -1.78
C GLY A 125 -17.13 -8.94 -0.84
#